data_d146220d5b9f41282b3d77f78ae7d020
#
_entry.id   d146220d5b9f41282b3d77f78ae7d020
#
_cell.length_a   1.000
_cell.length_b   1.000
_cell.length_c   1.000
_cell.angle_alpha   90.00
_cell.angle_beta   90.00
_cell.angle_gamma   90.00
#
_symmetry.space_group_name_H-M   'P 1'
#
loop_
_entity.id
_entity.type
_entity.pdbx_description
1 polymer ?
#
loop_
_entity_poly.entity_id
_entity_poly.type
_entity_poly.pdbx_seq_one_letter_code
_entity_poly.pdbx_strand_id
1 'polypeptide(L)'
;MATESLTHKARFILSFDCEGKWGMADDVAMASNNPINGDSLTKAYTQIFEILERHKIAATFALVGLFAGGYEQYVDSRGELLDSEPHRDWLKVPERSFAAGFQDGWFYPELVNQIKARGNHEIASHSFTHLPLHNGGVAEKSFLTELKFVNQWKAQNSVELGTFIYPRNQIKFEEQLSNFDYLGYRQCDIQNSAYANRFQILQDECNIGRKSDKHSVSTRPIAIPPGTFLNWRHGPRRIIPKWVTLKRWSNVLDHAVFSGGVAHLWLHPHNLITARGQVELFEDAISHVAKAQNSGLIKSVTQADYCKEIAQQASFGDHQ
;
A
#
# COMPACT_ATOMS: atom_id res chain seq x y z
N MET A 1 -9.77 34.59 25.20
CA MET A 1 -9.27 33.22 24.96
C MET A 1 -9.36 33.01 23.48
N ALA A 2 -8.21 32.93 22.81
CA ALA A 2 -8.17 32.73 21.37
C ALA A 2 -8.64 31.32 21.09
N THR A 3 -9.75 31.16 20.38
CA THR A 3 -10.11 29.92 19.71
C THR A 3 -8.98 29.61 18.75
N GLU A 4 -8.09 28.64 19.12
CA GLU A 4 -7.19 28.03 18.17
C GLU A 4 -8.08 27.42 17.09
N SER A 5 -8.20 28.12 15.99
CA SER A 5 -8.64 27.57 14.73
C SER A 5 -7.83 26.28 14.57
N LEU A 6 -8.51 25.14 14.49
CA LEU A 6 -7.94 23.85 14.06
C LEU A 6 -7.49 24.02 12.60
N THR A 7 -6.44 24.84 12.42
CA THR A 7 -5.76 24.96 11.15
C THR A 7 -5.36 23.57 10.74
N HIS A 8 -5.80 23.15 9.58
CA HIS A 8 -5.50 21.86 8.96
C HIS A 8 -3.98 21.67 8.93
N LYS A 9 -3.45 21.04 9.99
CA LYS A 9 -2.02 20.71 10.02
C LYS A 9 -1.78 19.67 8.91
N ALA A 10 -0.70 19.84 8.19
CA ALA A 10 -0.30 18.89 7.16
C ALA A 10 -0.24 17.46 7.71
N ARG A 11 -0.63 16.48 6.91
CA ARG A 11 -0.55 15.05 7.24
C ARG A 11 0.45 14.35 6.34
N PHE A 12 1.22 13.48 6.95
CA PHE A 12 2.04 12.52 6.24
C PHE A 12 1.47 11.12 6.42
N ILE A 13 1.25 10.43 5.30
CA ILE A 13 0.84 9.03 5.26
C ILE A 13 1.94 8.24 4.56
N LEU A 14 2.32 7.10 5.14
CA LEU A 14 3.20 6.14 4.51
C LEU A 14 2.46 4.81 4.39
N SER A 15 2.41 4.25 3.18
CA SER A 15 1.83 2.92 2.98
C SER A 15 2.75 1.99 2.18
N PHE A 16 2.70 0.71 2.54
CA PHE A 16 3.41 -0.36 1.88
C PHE A 16 2.43 -1.35 1.28
N ASP A 17 2.60 -1.65 0.00
CA ASP A 17 1.88 -2.72 -0.69
C ASP A 17 2.67 -4.03 -0.48
N CYS A 18 2.27 -4.81 0.54
CA CYS A 18 2.98 -6.00 1.01
C CYS A 18 2.46 -7.23 0.30
N GLU A 19 3.03 -7.53 -0.85
CA GLU A 19 2.51 -8.51 -1.79
C GLU A 19 3.50 -9.63 -2.16
N GLY A 20 4.81 -9.51 -1.80
CA GLY A 20 5.81 -10.49 -2.20
C GLY A 20 5.78 -10.78 -3.70
N LYS A 21 5.64 -12.06 -4.09
CA LYS A 21 5.47 -12.47 -5.50
C LYS A 21 4.04 -12.33 -6.02
N TRP A 22 3.04 -12.10 -5.15
CA TRP A 22 1.64 -11.98 -5.57
C TRP A 22 1.38 -10.81 -6.51
N GLY A 23 2.12 -9.71 -6.39
CA GLY A 23 2.00 -8.56 -7.29
C GLY A 23 2.38 -8.85 -8.74
N MET A 24 3.11 -9.93 -8.96
CA MET A 24 3.57 -10.40 -10.28
C MET A 24 3.12 -11.82 -10.60
N ALA A 25 1.98 -12.26 -10.06
CA ALA A 25 1.48 -13.62 -10.20
C ALA A 25 1.11 -14.02 -11.62
N ASP A 26 1.01 -13.09 -12.56
CA ASP A 26 0.81 -13.32 -14.01
C ASP A 26 2.11 -13.35 -14.81
N ASP A 27 3.26 -13.06 -14.20
CA ASP A 27 4.57 -13.04 -14.88
C ASP A 27 5.42 -14.25 -14.47
N VAL A 28 5.45 -15.26 -15.36
CA VAL A 28 6.21 -16.52 -15.15
C VAL A 28 7.70 -16.26 -14.93
N ALA A 29 8.30 -15.33 -15.67
CA ALA A 29 9.73 -15.06 -15.59
C ALA A 29 10.07 -14.39 -14.25
N MET A 30 9.25 -13.45 -13.81
CA MET A 30 9.40 -12.78 -12.52
C MET A 30 9.14 -13.73 -11.36
N ALA A 31 8.16 -14.60 -11.45
CA ALA A 31 7.86 -15.57 -10.41
C ALA A 31 8.97 -16.64 -10.24
N SER A 32 9.64 -17.04 -11.33
CA SER A 32 10.64 -18.13 -11.33
C SER A 32 12.06 -17.66 -10.97
N ASN A 33 12.50 -16.50 -11.44
CA ASN A 33 13.88 -15.99 -11.31
C ASN A 33 14.00 -14.75 -10.44
N ASN A 34 13.10 -14.57 -9.51
CA ASN A 34 13.04 -13.37 -8.70
C ASN A 34 13.89 -13.51 -7.43
N PRO A 35 14.69 -12.52 -7.04
CA PRO A 35 15.44 -12.52 -5.79
C PRO A 35 14.55 -12.45 -4.54
N ILE A 36 13.23 -12.36 -4.69
CA ILE A 36 12.27 -12.32 -3.58
C ILE A 36 12.15 -13.74 -3.00
N ASN A 37 12.68 -13.92 -1.80
CA ASN A 37 12.63 -15.14 -1.00
C ASN A 37 12.49 -14.79 0.48
N GLY A 38 12.33 -15.78 1.36
CA GLY A 38 12.14 -15.56 2.80
C GLY A 38 13.25 -14.73 3.45
N ASP A 39 14.51 -15.04 3.15
CA ASP A 39 15.65 -14.30 3.70
C ASP A 39 15.68 -12.84 3.24
N SER A 40 15.46 -12.61 1.95
CA SER A 40 15.44 -11.26 1.38
C SER A 40 14.25 -10.44 1.88
N LEU A 41 13.09 -11.07 2.07
CA LEU A 41 11.91 -10.43 2.69
C LEU A 41 12.20 -10.05 4.14
N THR A 42 12.75 -11.00 4.93
CA THR A 42 13.16 -10.74 6.32
C THR A 42 14.10 -9.54 6.40
N LYS A 43 15.12 -9.50 5.55
CA LYS A 43 16.07 -8.39 5.50
C LYS A 43 15.39 -7.07 5.14
N ALA A 44 14.51 -7.06 4.12
CA ALA A 44 13.83 -5.86 3.68
C ALA A 44 12.89 -5.30 4.74
N TYR A 45 12.08 -6.14 5.38
CA TYR A 45 11.19 -5.70 6.46
C TYR A 45 11.95 -5.25 7.71
N THR A 46 13.03 -5.93 8.08
CA THR A 46 13.92 -5.48 9.17
C THR A 46 14.43 -4.06 8.90
N GLN A 47 14.97 -3.80 7.70
CA GLN A 47 15.44 -2.46 7.32
C GLN A 47 14.32 -1.41 7.33
N ILE A 48 13.12 -1.76 6.84
CA ILE A 48 11.96 -0.86 6.90
C ILE A 48 11.66 -0.49 8.35
N PHE A 49 11.52 -1.49 9.24
CA PHE A 49 11.20 -1.24 10.63
C PHE A 49 12.28 -0.43 11.35
N GLU A 50 13.56 -0.72 11.14
CA GLU A 50 14.67 0.05 11.72
C GLU A 50 14.62 1.53 11.30
N ILE A 51 14.32 1.81 10.03
CA ILE A 51 14.18 3.18 9.53
C ILE A 51 12.97 3.86 10.17
N LEU A 52 11.81 3.18 10.23
CA LEU A 52 10.58 3.74 10.81
C LEU A 52 10.73 4.02 12.31
N GLU A 53 11.34 3.12 13.06
CA GLU A 53 11.61 3.26 14.50
C GLU A 53 12.58 4.43 14.77
N ARG A 54 13.70 4.49 14.04
CA ARG A 54 14.69 5.57 14.14
C ARG A 54 14.07 6.94 13.94
N HIS A 55 13.15 7.05 13.00
CA HIS A 55 12.51 8.32 12.63
C HIS A 55 11.14 8.53 13.29
N LYS A 56 10.66 7.59 14.09
CA LYS A 56 9.35 7.62 14.78
C LYS A 56 8.18 7.86 13.81
N ILE A 57 8.18 7.16 12.68
CA ILE A 57 7.16 7.28 11.64
C ILE A 57 6.19 6.10 11.75
N ALA A 58 4.90 6.41 11.88
CA ALA A 58 3.84 5.43 11.73
C ALA A 58 3.60 5.11 10.25
N ALA A 59 3.21 3.87 9.95
CA ALA A 59 2.96 3.43 8.57
C ALA A 59 1.79 2.44 8.51
N THR A 60 1.22 2.33 7.31
CA THR A 60 0.18 1.35 6.95
C THR A 60 0.83 0.24 6.12
N PHE A 61 0.69 -1.00 6.57
CA PHE A 61 1.13 -2.19 5.86
C PHE A 61 -0.10 -2.89 5.28
N ALA A 62 -0.33 -2.73 3.98
CA ALA A 62 -1.44 -3.38 3.29
C ALA A 62 -1.01 -4.78 2.83
N LEU A 63 -1.57 -5.80 3.44
CA LEU A 63 -1.18 -7.18 3.25
C LEU A 63 -2.08 -7.87 2.23
N VAL A 64 -1.48 -8.58 1.27
CA VAL A 64 -2.17 -9.62 0.53
C VAL A 64 -2.48 -10.76 1.49
N GLY A 65 -3.74 -11.19 1.59
CA GLY A 65 -4.17 -12.16 2.58
C GLY A 65 -3.41 -13.49 2.49
N LEU A 66 -3.18 -14.01 1.29
CA LEU A 66 -2.39 -15.23 1.12
C LEU A 66 -0.90 -15.02 1.43
N PHE A 67 -0.32 -13.86 1.14
CA PHE A 67 1.06 -13.55 1.51
C PHE A 67 1.27 -13.64 3.02
N ALA A 68 0.32 -13.09 3.77
CA ALA A 68 0.35 -13.06 5.23
C ALA A 68 -0.24 -14.31 5.90
N GLY A 69 -1.07 -15.09 5.18
CA GLY A 69 -1.72 -16.29 5.72
C GLY A 69 -0.91 -17.58 5.56
N GLY A 70 0.04 -17.60 4.64
CA GLY A 70 0.87 -18.76 4.40
C GLY A 70 0.25 -19.82 3.48
N TYR A 71 1.02 -20.90 3.26
CA TYR A 71 0.64 -21.95 2.31
C TYR A 71 -0.58 -22.76 2.77
N GLU A 72 -0.75 -23.00 4.05
CA GLU A 72 -1.93 -23.69 4.60
C GLU A 72 -3.22 -22.91 4.29
N GLN A 73 -3.20 -21.61 4.47
CA GLN A 73 -4.34 -20.73 4.12
C GLN A 73 -4.68 -20.82 2.62
N TYR A 74 -3.66 -20.94 1.75
CA TYR A 74 -3.89 -21.17 0.32
C TYR A 74 -4.57 -22.53 0.08
N VAL A 75 -4.09 -23.61 0.69
CA VAL A 75 -4.66 -24.96 0.54
C VAL A 75 -6.13 -24.99 0.94
N ASP A 76 -6.46 -24.36 2.07
CA ASP A 76 -7.83 -24.33 2.58
C ASP A 76 -8.79 -23.52 1.70
N SER A 77 -8.31 -22.42 1.11
CA SER A 77 -9.13 -21.53 0.27
C SER A 77 -9.19 -21.93 -1.20
N ARG A 78 -8.23 -22.74 -1.66
CA ARG A 78 -7.99 -23.08 -3.06
C ARG A 78 -9.23 -23.60 -3.80
N GLY A 79 -9.99 -24.50 -3.18
CA GLY A 79 -11.18 -25.09 -3.81
C GLY A 79 -12.18 -24.03 -4.26
N GLU A 80 -12.61 -23.17 -3.33
CA GLU A 80 -13.58 -22.11 -3.62
C GLU A 80 -13.02 -21.02 -4.54
N LEU A 81 -11.74 -20.68 -4.42
CA LEU A 81 -11.09 -19.72 -5.34
C LEU A 81 -11.14 -20.23 -6.78
N LEU A 82 -10.83 -21.50 -7.01
CA LEU A 82 -10.81 -22.10 -8.36
C LEU A 82 -12.20 -22.31 -8.98
N ASP A 83 -13.28 -22.16 -8.23
CA ASP A 83 -14.65 -22.13 -8.77
C ASP A 83 -14.92 -20.90 -9.63
N SER A 84 -14.16 -19.81 -9.42
CA SER A 84 -14.25 -18.57 -10.17
C SER A 84 -13.23 -18.55 -11.33
N GLU A 85 -13.69 -18.27 -12.56
CA GLU A 85 -12.81 -18.18 -13.73
C GLU A 85 -11.70 -17.15 -13.58
N PRO A 86 -11.97 -15.91 -13.11
CA PRO A 86 -10.90 -14.91 -12.90
C PRO A 86 -9.82 -15.38 -11.93
N HIS A 87 -10.19 -16.09 -10.86
CA HIS A 87 -9.21 -16.64 -9.92
C HIS A 87 -8.43 -17.80 -10.53
N ARG A 88 -9.08 -18.71 -11.27
CA ARG A 88 -8.36 -19.78 -11.97
C ARG A 88 -7.30 -19.25 -12.93
N ASP A 89 -7.62 -18.18 -13.66
CA ASP A 89 -6.67 -17.56 -14.58
C ASP A 89 -5.52 -16.88 -13.84
N TRP A 90 -5.84 -16.15 -12.77
CA TRP A 90 -4.86 -15.46 -11.93
C TRP A 90 -3.91 -16.43 -11.21
N LEU A 91 -4.42 -17.54 -10.72
CA LEU A 91 -3.67 -18.52 -9.92
C LEU A 91 -2.85 -19.51 -10.76
N LYS A 92 -2.92 -19.51 -12.10
CA LYS A 92 -2.19 -20.44 -12.96
C LYS A 92 -0.67 -20.48 -12.71
N VAL A 93 -0.05 -19.34 -12.52
CA VAL A 93 1.41 -19.25 -12.28
C VAL A 93 1.76 -19.65 -10.85
N PRO A 94 1.11 -19.12 -9.79
CA PRO A 94 1.28 -19.61 -8.43
C PRO A 94 1.12 -21.13 -8.32
N GLU A 95 0.05 -21.70 -8.86
CA GLU A 95 -0.20 -23.16 -8.82
C GLU A 95 0.92 -23.98 -9.44
N ARG A 96 1.44 -23.55 -10.59
CA ARG A 96 2.60 -24.21 -11.22
C ARG A 96 3.85 -24.11 -10.34
N SER A 97 4.07 -22.96 -9.70
CA SER A 97 5.19 -22.77 -8.77
C SER A 97 5.07 -23.70 -7.58
N PHE A 98 3.88 -23.80 -6.98
CA PHE A 98 3.65 -24.65 -5.82
C PHE A 98 3.74 -26.14 -6.14
N ALA A 99 3.20 -26.57 -7.28
CA ALA A 99 3.33 -27.94 -7.76
C ALA A 99 4.79 -28.35 -8.03
N ALA A 100 5.65 -27.39 -8.39
CA ALA A 100 7.08 -27.60 -8.58
C ALA A 100 7.90 -27.44 -7.27
N GLY A 101 7.24 -27.20 -6.12
CA GLY A 101 7.89 -27.02 -4.81
C GLY A 101 8.45 -25.61 -4.56
N PHE A 102 8.17 -24.64 -5.43
CA PHE A 102 8.66 -23.26 -5.32
C PHE A 102 7.65 -22.36 -4.60
N GLN A 103 7.64 -22.40 -3.25
CA GLN A 103 6.75 -21.59 -2.40
C GLN A 103 7.42 -20.34 -1.87
N ASP A 104 8.74 -20.29 -1.92
CA ASP A 104 9.54 -19.22 -1.31
C ASP A 104 9.29 -17.85 -1.96
N GLY A 105 9.09 -16.82 -1.14
CA GLY A 105 8.73 -15.47 -1.56
C GLY A 105 7.25 -15.24 -1.90
N TRP A 106 6.43 -16.30 -1.93
CA TRP A 106 4.98 -16.18 -2.05
C TRP A 106 4.29 -15.95 -0.70
N PHE A 107 4.88 -16.42 0.39
CA PHE A 107 4.32 -16.38 1.73
C PHE A 107 5.31 -15.78 2.71
N TYR A 108 4.80 -14.98 3.66
CA TYR A 108 5.59 -14.41 4.76
C TYR A 108 4.68 -14.11 5.97
N PRO A 109 4.15 -15.15 6.63
CA PRO A 109 3.17 -14.99 7.72
C PRO A 109 3.74 -14.30 8.97
N GLU A 110 5.05 -14.35 9.20
CA GLU A 110 5.72 -13.72 10.33
C GLU A 110 5.53 -12.19 10.36
N LEU A 111 5.25 -11.58 9.22
CA LEU A 111 5.08 -10.13 9.08
C LEU A 111 3.97 -9.59 9.99
N VAL A 112 2.86 -10.32 10.11
CA VAL A 112 1.73 -9.93 10.98
C VAL A 112 2.19 -9.70 12.41
N ASN A 113 2.93 -10.65 12.98
CA ASN A 113 3.44 -10.55 14.34
C ASN A 113 4.50 -9.45 14.47
N GLN A 114 5.33 -9.24 13.46
CA GLN A 114 6.34 -8.18 13.46
C GLN A 114 5.69 -6.78 13.49
N ILE A 115 4.58 -6.57 12.77
CA ILE A 115 3.83 -5.32 12.79
C ILE A 115 3.12 -5.13 14.13
N LYS A 116 2.41 -6.18 14.61
CA LYS A 116 1.66 -6.13 15.89
C LYS A 116 2.57 -5.82 17.08
N ALA A 117 3.77 -6.40 17.11
CA ALA A 117 4.72 -6.18 18.20
C ALA A 117 5.16 -4.71 18.36
N ARG A 118 5.02 -3.89 17.32
CA ARG A 118 5.42 -2.47 17.34
C ARG A 118 4.30 -1.52 17.78
N GLY A 119 3.04 -1.91 17.61
CA GLY A 119 1.87 -1.24 18.17
C GLY A 119 1.50 0.14 17.58
N ASN A 120 2.34 0.73 16.74
CA ASN A 120 2.13 2.06 16.15
C ASN A 120 1.87 2.05 14.63
N HIS A 121 1.81 0.87 14.04
CA HIS A 121 1.54 0.69 12.62
C HIS A 121 0.14 0.11 12.41
N GLU A 122 -0.43 0.38 11.25
CA GLU A 122 -1.68 -0.21 10.80
C GLU A 122 -1.40 -1.44 9.94
N ILE A 123 -2.20 -2.49 10.13
CA ILE A 123 -2.38 -3.56 9.14
C ILE A 123 -3.61 -3.22 8.32
N ALA A 124 -3.45 -3.07 7.01
CA ALA A 124 -4.51 -2.83 6.04
C ALA A 124 -4.65 -4.02 5.09
N SER A 125 -5.72 -4.04 4.32
CA SER A 125 -5.96 -5.08 3.31
C SER A 125 -5.39 -4.68 1.95
N HIS A 126 -4.75 -5.64 1.27
CA HIS A 126 -4.38 -5.55 -0.15
C HIS A 126 -5.03 -6.68 -0.96
N SER A 127 -6.32 -6.97 -0.66
CA SER A 127 -7.08 -8.10 -1.15
C SER A 127 -6.57 -9.45 -0.63
N PHE A 128 -7.14 -10.56 -1.05
CA PHE A 128 -6.75 -11.90 -0.58
C PHE A 128 -5.69 -12.55 -1.46
N THR A 129 -5.95 -12.59 -2.78
CA THR A 129 -5.03 -13.19 -3.77
C THR A 129 -4.31 -12.15 -4.62
N HIS A 130 -4.53 -10.85 -4.38
CA HIS A 130 -4.08 -9.78 -5.25
C HIS A 130 -4.72 -9.81 -6.66
N LEU A 131 -5.97 -10.28 -6.77
CA LEU A 131 -6.69 -10.36 -8.05
C LEU A 131 -6.88 -8.97 -8.68
N PRO A 132 -6.36 -8.72 -9.92
CA PRO A 132 -6.59 -7.45 -10.62
C PRO A 132 -8.03 -7.33 -11.09
N LEU A 133 -8.72 -6.23 -10.75
CA LEU A 133 -10.16 -6.09 -10.98
C LEU A 133 -10.56 -5.65 -12.39
N HIS A 134 -9.64 -5.08 -13.18
CA HIS A 134 -9.92 -4.61 -14.54
C HIS A 134 -9.62 -5.65 -15.63
N ASN A 135 -8.96 -6.74 -15.30
CA ASN A 135 -8.62 -7.78 -16.25
C ASN A 135 -9.85 -8.63 -16.58
N GLY A 136 -10.17 -8.77 -17.88
CA GLY A 136 -11.11 -9.78 -18.37
C GLY A 136 -12.53 -9.71 -17.83
N GLY A 137 -13.01 -8.54 -17.35
CA GLY A 137 -14.39 -8.41 -16.90
C GLY A 137 -14.65 -9.07 -15.54
N VAL A 138 -13.69 -9.00 -14.61
CA VAL A 138 -13.88 -9.49 -13.24
C VAL A 138 -15.19 -8.97 -12.66
N ALA A 139 -16.07 -9.90 -12.30
CA ALA A 139 -17.37 -9.61 -11.74
C ALA A 139 -17.26 -9.22 -10.26
N GLU A 140 -18.22 -8.45 -9.78
CA GLU A 140 -18.35 -8.09 -8.37
C GLU A 140 -18.30 -9.31 -7.44
N LYS A 141 -18.90 -10.44 -7.86
CA LYS A 141 -18.86 -11.70 -7.12
C LYS A 141 -17.43 -12.16 -6.80
N SER A 142 -16.49 -12.00 -7.73
CA SER A 142 -15.09 -12.37 -7.49
C SER A 142 -14.43 -11.44 -6.48
N PHE A 143 -14.76 -10.15 -6.51
CA PHE A 143 -14.28 -9.20 -5.49
C PHE A 143 -14.88 -9.50 -4.11
N LEU A 144 -16.16 -9.83 -4.04
CA LEU A 144 -16.81 -10.26 -2.78
C LEU A 144 -16.17 -11.54 -2.23
N THR A 145 -15.76 -12.47 -3.09
CA THR A 145 -15.00 -13.67 -2.68
C THR A 145 -13.66 -13.28 -2.05
N GLU A 146 -12.91 -12.34 -2.65
CA GLU A 146 -11.68 -11.80 -2.07
C GLU A 146 -11.94 -11.20 -0.67
N LEU A 147 -12.95 -10.33 -0.53
CA LEU A 147 -13.28 -9.70 0.75
C LEU A 147 -13.74 -10.72 1.81
N LYS A 148 -14.50 -11.75 1.42
CA LYS A 148 -14.90 -12.86 2.30
C LYS A 148 -13.67 -13.56 2.88
N PHE A 149 -12.72 -13.95 2.04
CA PHE A 149 -11.51 -14.63 2.49
C PHE A 149 -10.60 -13.73 3.35
N VAL A 150 -10.49 -12.45 3.00
CA VAL A 150 -9.80 -11.47 3.86
C VAL A 150 -10.45 -11.40 5.23
N ASN A 151 -11.78 -11.37 5.30
CA ASN A 151 -12.50 -11.29 6.57
C ASN A 151 -12.33 -12.57 7.42
N GLN A 152 -12.28 -13.74 6.79
CA GLN A 152 -11.96 -15.00 7.47
C GLN A 152 -10.53 -14.99 8.02
N TRP A 153 -9.55 -14.56 7.22
CA TRP A 153 -8.16 -14.42 7.62
C TRP A 153 -7.99 -13.42 8.78
N LYS A 154 -8.66 -12.26 8.70
CA LYS A 154 -8.72 -11.25 9.75
C LYS A 154 -9.16 -11.85 11.09
N ALA A 155 -10.26 -12.63 11.09
CA ALA A 155 -10.78 -13.27 12.28
C ALA A 155 -9.83 -14.32 12.87
N GLN A 156 -9.25 -15.18 12.01
CA GLN A 156 -8.29 -16.23 12.41
C GLN A 156 -7.03 -15.66 13.04
N ASN A 157 -6.57 -14.51 12.56
CA ASN A 157 -5.33 -13.88 13.02
C ASN A 157 -5.54 -12.80 14.10
N SER A 158 -6.78 -12.55 14.52
CA SER A 158 -7.13 -11.47 15.46
C SER A 158 -6.51 -10.14 15.05
N VAL A 159 -6.76 -9.71 13.80
CA VAL A 159 -6.26 -8.48 13.18
C VAL A 159 -7.43 -7.56 12.90
N GLU A 160 -7.27 -6.27 13.17
CA GLU A 160 -8.19 -5.23 12.70
C GLU A 160 -7.67 -4.66 11.38
N LEU A 161 -8.56 -4.58 10.37
CA LEU A 161 -8.27 -4.02 9.06
C LEU A 161 -9.09 -2.75 8.86
N GLY A 162 -8.44 -1.59 9.03
CA GLY A 162 -9.11 -0.30 8.92
C GLY A 162 -9.29 0.18 7.48
N THR A 163 -8.33 -0.09 6.60
CA THR A 163 -8.33 0.45 5.23
C THR A 163 -7.98 -0.60 4.18
N PHE A 164 -8.28 -0.26 2.92
CA PHE A 164 -8.10 -1.13 1.77
C PHE A 164 -7.21 -0.45 0.72
N ILE A 165 -6.29 -1.21 0.14
CA ILE A 165 -5.51 -0.80 -1.03
C ILE A 165 -5.83 -1.79 -2.16
N TYR A 166 -6.28 -1.24 -3.29
CA TYR A 166 -6.65 -2.07 -4.44
C TYR A 166 -5.43 -2.65 -5.15
N PRO A 167 -5.43 -3.96 -5.48
CA PRO A 167 -4.42 -4.56 -6.34
C PRO A 167 -4.22 -3.75 -7.61
N ARG A 168 -2.96 -3.45 -7.94
CA ARG A 168 -2.58 -2.63 -9.12
C ARG A 168 -3.29 -1.28 -9.21
N ASN A 169 -3.77 -0.74 -8.08
CA ASN A 169 -4.56 0.49 -8.01
C ASN A 169 -5.81 0.47 -8.90
N GLN A 170 -6.40 -0.71 -9.14
CA GLN A 170 -7.58 -0.88 -9.97
C GLN A 170 -8.85 -0.79 -9.14
N ILE A 171 -9.33 0.44 -8.91
CA ILE A 171 -10.49 0.73 -8.07
C ILE A 171 -11.77 0.31 -8.80
N LYS A 172 -12.57 -0.54 -8.15
CA LYS A 172 -13.86 -1.03 -8.63
C LYS A 172 -14.66 -1.58 -7.46
N PHE A 173 -15.99 -1.38 -7.46
CA PHE A 173 -16.88 -1.87 -6.41
C PHE A 173 -16.54 -1.32 -5.01
N GLU A 174 -16.11 -0.07 -4.92
CA GLU A 174 -15.69 0.56 -3.66
C GLU A 174 -16.80 0.65 -2.62
N GLU A 175 -18.06 0.69 -3.05
CA GLU A 175 -19.23 0.67 -2.17
C GLU A 175 -19.30 -0.61 -1.33
N GLN A 176 -18.77 -1.72 -1.84
CA GLN A 176 -18.75 -2.99 -1.12
C GLN A 176 -17.85 -2.98 0.11
N LEU A 177 -16.84 -2.12 0.14
CA LEU A 177 -15.93 -2.02 1.28
C LEU A 177 -16.64 -1.67 2.59
N SER A 178 -17.71 -0.87 2.52
CA SER A 178 -18.51 -0.51 3.70
C SER A 178 -19.21 -1.72 4.32
N ASN A 179 -19.55 -2.76 3.55
CA ASN A 179 -20.15 -3.99 4.02
C ASN A 179 -19.18 -4.90 4.80
N PHE A 180 -17.87 -4.57 4.76
CA PHE A 180 -16.80 -5.27 5.43
C PHE A 180 -16.06 -4.38 6.45
N ASP A 181 -16.70 -3.30 6.91
CA ASP A 181 -16.22 -2.38 7.96
C ASP A 181 -14.95 -1.59 7.61
N TYR A 182 -14.60 -1.46 6.32
CA TYR A 182 -13.49 -0.60 5.94
C TYR A 182 -13.86 0.88 6.09
N LEU A 183 -12.98 1.64 6.75
CA LEU A 183 -13.11 3.09 6.94
C LEU A 183 -12.84 3.86 5.65
N GLY A 184 -11.91 3.35 4.84
CA GLY A 184 -11.51 4.01 3.61
C GLY A 184 -10.62 3.13 2.72
N TYR A 185 -10.29 3.68 1.56
CA TYR A 185 -9.41 3.04 0.58
C TYR A 185 -8.48 4.06 -0.07
N ARG A 186 -7.27 3.62 -0.48
CA ARG A 186 -6.34 4.47 -1.23
C ARG A 186 -6.85 4.69 -2.64
N GLN A 187 -7.00 5.97 -3.03
CA GLN A 187 -7.29 6.37 -4.42
C GLN A 187 -6.10 6.13 -5.35
N CYS A 188 -6.33 6.27 -6.64
CA CYS A 188 -5.30 6.29 -7.66
C CYS A 188 -5.47 7.53 -8.54
N ASP A 189 -4.41 8.31 -8.73
CA ASP A 189 -4.40 9.46 -9.65
C ASP A 189 -4.60 9.03 -11.11
N ILE A 190 -4.14 7.83 -11.43
CA ILE A 190 -4.24 7.25 -12.75
C ILE A 190 -5.32 6.18 -12.71
N GLN A 191 -6.59 6.58 -12.70
CA GLN A 191 -7.75 5.68 -12.69
C GLN A 191 -7.76 4.66 -13.85
N ASN A 192 -6.84 4.80 -14.80
CA ASN A 192 -6.63 3.89 -15.92
C ASN A 192 -5.18 3.42 -16.01
N SER A 193 -4.52 3.16 -14.90
CA SER A 193 -3.11 2.73 -14.89
C SER A 193 -2.86 1.45 -15.70
N ALA A 194 -3.88 0.61 -15.93
CA ALA A 194 -3.82 -0.50 -16.89
C ALA A 194 -3.52 -0.03 -18.33
N TYR A 195 -3.78 1.24 -18.67
CA TYR A 195 -3.53 1.85 -19.96
C TYR A 195 -2.47 2.94 -19.94
N ALA A 196 -1.90 3.30 -18.77
CA ALA A 196 -0.79 4.22 -18.73
C ALA A 196 0.38 3.60 -19.49
N ASN A 197 0.74 4.22 -20.62
CA ASN A 197 1.91 3.76 -21.35
C ASN A 197 3.18 4.04 -20.54
N ARG A 198 4.26 3.29 -20.85
CA ARG A 198 5.54 3.41 -20.13
C ARG A 198 6.10 4.84 -20.12
N PHE A 199 5.74 5.65 -21.08
CA PHE A 199 6.15 7.05 -21.20
C PHE A 199 5.43 7.94 -20.18
N GLN A 200 4.10 7.76 -19.99
CA GLN A 200 3.34 8.49 -18.98
C GLN A 200 3.83 8.20 -17.55
N ILE A 201 4.14 6.93 -17.28
CA ILE A 201 4.73 6.54 -15.97
C ILE A 201 6.08 7.24 -15.77
N LEU A 202 6.95 7.23 -16.78
CA LEU A 202 8.26 7.90 -16.70
C LEU A 202 8.11 9.41 -16.53
N GLN A 203 7.14 10.01 -17.22
CA GLN A 203 6.83 11.44 -17.11
C GLN A 203 6.37 11.80 -15.68
N ASP A 204 5.50 11.01 -15.08
CA ASP A 204 5.09 11.22 -13.68
C ASP A 204 6.25 11.03 -12.70
N GLU A 205 7.07 10.00 -12.90
CA GLU A 205 8.26 9.74 -12.07
C GLU A 205 9.31 10.86 -12.14
N CYS A 206 9.36 11.61 -13.24
CA CYS A 206 10.25 12.76 -13.42
C CYS A 206 9.59 14.11 -13.07
N ASN A 207 8.31 14.12 -12.68
CA ASN A 207 7.58 15.35 -12.40
C ASN A 207 8.00 15.98 -11.06
N ILE A 208 9.10 16.72 -11.07
CA ILE A 208 9.55 17.45 -9.88
C ILE A 208 8.58 18.55 -9.42
N GLY A 209 7.67 18.99 -10.27
CA GLY A 209 6.64 19.98 -9.92
C GLY A 209 5.40 19.38 -9.24
N ARG A 210 5.39 18.07 -8.92
CA ARG A 210 4.25 17.43 -8.25
C ARG A 210 3.97 18.11 -6.92
N LYS A 211 2.66 18.34 -6.67
CA LYS A 211 2.15 18.93 -5.44
C LYS A 211 1.57 17.84 -4.52
N SER A 212 1.40 18.17 -3.26
CA SER A 212 0.66 17.33 -2.32
C SER A 212 -0.84 17.32 -2.63
N ASP A 213 -1.49 16.31 -2.10
CA ASP A 213 -2.93 16.16 -2.22
C ASP A 213 -3.68 17.05 -1.23
N LYS A 214 -4.96 17.32 -1.53
CA LYS A 214 -5.90 17.93 -0.58
C LYS A 214 -6.39 16.88 0.40
N HIS A 215 -6.97 17.34 1.52
CA HIS A 215 -7.67 16.43 2.42
C HIS A 215 -8.91 15.83 1.73
N SER A 216 -9.20 14.58 2.10
CA SER A 216 -10.41 13.87 1.66
C SER A 216 -11.66 14.54 2.24
N VAL A 217 -12.79 14.33 1.54
CA VAL A 217 -14.11 14.62 2.09
C VAL A 217 -14.61 13.42 2.91
N SER A 218 -15.50 13.67 3.86
CA SER A 218 -16.07 12.64 4.72
C SER A 218 -17.19 11.87 4.00
N THR A 219 -16.80 11.01 3.08
CA THR A 219 -17.67 9.98 2.48
C THR A 219 -17.43 8.63 3.16
N ARG A 220 -18.27 7.64 2.93
CA ARG A 220 -18.02 6.26 3.39
C ARG A 220 -18.13 5.30 2.22
N PRO A 221 -17.09 4.52 1.94
CA PRO A 221 -15.75 4.56 2.55
C PRO A 221 -15.00 5.85 2.15
N ILE A 222 -14.07 6.31 3.00
CA ILE A 222 -13.28 7.53 2.74
C ILE A 222 -12.27 7.24 1.62
N ALA A 223 -12.28 8.09 0.60
CA ALA A 223 -11.32 8.04 -0.48
C ALA A 223 -10.01 8.73 -0.04
N ILE A 224 -9.03 7.94 0.44
CA ILE A 224 -7.72 8.41 0.91
C ILE A 224 -6.89 8.91 -0.28
N PRO A 225 -6.17 10.05 -0.17
CA PRO A 225 -5.37 10.56 -1.27
C PRO A 225 -4.44 9.52 -1.90
N PRO A 226 -4.28 9.52 -3.23
CA PRO A 226 -3.56 8.49 -3.98
C PRO A 226 -2.07 8.44 -3.64
N GLY A 227 -1.50 9.60 -3.33
CA GLY A 227 -0.11 9.72 -2.94
C GLY A 227 0.89 9.64 -4.09
N THR A 228 2.14 9.60 -3.72
CA THR A 228 3.29 9.60 -4.61
C THR A 228 4.05 8.28 -4.45
N PHE A 229 4.23 7.55 -5.54
CA PHE A 229 5.07 6.37 -5.56
C PHE A 229 6.56 6.72 -5.39
N LEU A 230 7.26 6.06 -4.48
CA LEU A 230 8.70 6.16 -4.40
C LEU A 230 9.33 5.36 -5.54
N ASN A 231 9.90 6.05 -6.51
CA ASN A 231 10.37 5.46 -7.76
C ASN A 231 11.19 4.17 -7.53
N TRP A 232 10.76 3.09 -8.14
CA TRP A 232 11.47 1.82 -8.11
C TRP A 232 12.64 1.86 -9.11
N ARG A 233 13.87 1.84 -8.62
CA ARG A 233 15.11 1.95 -9.40
C ARG A 233 15.49 0.65 -10.10
N HIS A 234 14.56 -0.01 -10.75
CA HIS A 234 14.74 -1.26 -11.48
C HIS A 234 14.65 -1.05 -12.99
N GLY A 235 15.34 -1.91 -13.76
CA GLY A 235 15.32 -1.87 -15.23
C GLY A 235 15.68 -0.49 -15.80
N PRO A 236 14.96 0.01 -16.82
CA PRO A 236 15.22 1.32 -17.42
C PRO A 236 15.07 2.49 -16.46
N ARG A 237 14.25 2.37 -15.41
CA ARG A 237 14.02 3.45 -14.43
C ARG A 237 15.27 3.80 -13.61
N ARG A 238 16.28 2.92 -13.54
CA ARG A 238 17.56 3.20 -12.88
C ARG A 238 18.32 4.39 -13.47
N ILE A 239 17.97 4.82 -14.69
CA ILE A 239 18.55 6.02 -15.33
C ILE A 239 18.07 7.32 -14.69
N ILE A 240 16.90 7.31 -14.01
CA ILE A 240 16.41 8.48 -13.28
C ILE A 240 17.37 8.74 -12.11
N PRO A 241 18.03 9.90 -12.06
CA PRO A 241 18.93 10.22 -10.97
C PRO A 241 18.18 10.24 -9.62
N LYS A 242 18.83 9.76 -8.56
CA LYS A 242 18.25 9.73 -7.20
C LYS A 242 17.75 11.12 -6.76
N TRP A 243 18.49 12.19 -7.11
CA TRP A 243 18.11 13.55 -6.76
C TRP A 243 16.77 13.99 -7.39
N VAL A 244 16.38 13.47 -8.55
CA VAL A 244 15.08 13.79 -9.19
C VAL A 244 13.94 13.26 -8.32
N THR A 245 14.02 11.99 -7.90
CA THR A 245 13.04 11.38 -7.01
C THR A 245 12.97 12.12 -5.68
N LEU A 246 14.11 12.43 -5.07
CA LEU A 246 14.14 13.15 -3.79
C LEU A 246 13.61 14.58 -3.93
N LYS A 247 13.92 15.28 -5.03
CA LYS A 247 13.40 16.63 -5.26
C LYS A 247 11.90 16.63 -5.49
N ARG A 248 11.38 15.66 -6.27
CA ARG A 248 9.93 15.46 -6.46
C ARG A 248 9.25 15.24 -5.12
N TRP A 249 9.80 14.35 -4.29
CA TRP A 249 9.26 14.05 -2.97
C TRP A 249 9.35 15.25 -2.00
N SER A 250 10.49 15.93 -1.94
CA SER A 250 10.65 17.14 -1.14
C SER A 250 9.62 18.21 -1.50
N ASN A 251 9.37 18.43 -2.80
CA ASN A 251 8.38 19.40 -3.24
C ASN A 251 6.94 19.02 -2.84
N VAL A 252 6.59 17.71 -2.85
CA VAL A 252 5.30 17.23 -2.34
C VAL A 252 5.18 17.53 -0.84
N LEU A 253 6.23 17.23 -0.07
CA LEU A 253 6.26 17.47 1.37
C LEU A 253 6.16 18.96 1.72
N ASP A 254 6.98 19.80 1.07
CA ASP A 254 7.00 21.25 1.27
C ASP A 254 5.65 21.88 0.92
N HIS A 255 5.02 21.41 -0.18
CA HIS A 255 3.69 21.87 -0.55
C HIS A 255 2.61 21.44 0.47
N ALA A 256 2.71 20.21 1.02
CA ALA A 256 1.80 19.76 2.08
C ALA A 256 1.90 20.66 3.32
N VAL A 257 3.12 20.95 3.75
CA VAL A 257 3.38 21.86 4.90
C VAL A 257 2.81 23.25 4.63
N PHE A 258 3.03 23.79 3.42
CA PHE A 258 2.54 25.13 3.05
C PHE A 258 1.02 25.21 2.95
N SER A 259 0.38 24.21 2.34
CA SER A 259 -1.06 24.20 2.06
C SER A 259 -1.91 23.62 3.19
N GLY A 260 -1.29 22.99 4.20
CA GLY A 260 -1.99 22.19 5.20
C GLY A 260 -2.60 20.89 4.59
N GLY A 261 -2.05 20.40 3.50
CA GLY A 261 -2.55 19.22 2.76
C GLY A 261 -1.97 17.90 3.22
N VAL A 262 -2.03 16.89 2.34
CA VAL A 262 -1.59 15.52 2.60
C VAL A 262 -0.39 15.17 1.73
N ALA A 263 0.71 14.78 2.33
CA ALA A 263 1.83 14.13 1.67
C ALA A 263 1.72 12.62 1.91
N HIS A 264 1.32 11.86 0.90
CA HIS A 264 1.22 10.41 0.98
C HIS A 264 2.32 9.77 0.13
N LEU A 265 3.21 8.99 0.76
CA LEU A 265 4.25 8.22 0.11
C LEU A 265 3.88 6.74 0.14
N TRP A 266 4.10 6.03 -0.97
CA TRP A 266 3.89 4.59 -0.99
C TRP A 266 4.95 3.86 -1.81
N LEU A 267 5.19 2.60 -1.48
CA LEU A 267 6.12 1.71 -2.18
C LEU A 267 5.82 0.24 -1.86
N HIS A 268 6.43 -0.65 -2.66
CA HIS A 268 6.43 -2.07 -2.37
C HIS A 268 7.71 -2.46 -1.61
N PRO A 269 7.64 -3.19 -0.49
CA PRO A 269 8.82 -3.66 0.23
C PRO A 269 9.80 -4.45 -0.64
N HIS A 270 9.31 -5.23 -1.60
CA HIS A 270 10.17 -5.97 -2.52
C HIS A 270 11.02 -5.08 -3.45
N ASN A 271 10.70 -3.79 -3.59
CA ASN A 271 11.54 -2.84 -4.32
C ASN A 271 12.91 -2.67 -3.64
N LEU A 272 12.97 -2.82 -2.30
CA LEU A 272 14.22 -2.76 -1.55
C LEU A 272 15.13 -3.95 -1.85
N ILE A 273 14.52 -5.09 -2.23
CA ILE A 273 15.24 -6.32 -2.60
C ILE A 273 15.75 -6.24 -4.04
N THR A 274 14.91 -5.76 -4.95
CA THR A 274 15.10 -5.89 -6.39
C THR A 274 15.82 -4.70 -7.03
N ALA A 275 16.08 -3.63 -6.28
CA ALA A 275 16.74 -2.44 -6.81
C ALA A 275 17.88 -1.94 -5.90
N ARG A 276 19.07 -1.85 -6.47
CA ARG A 276 20.24 -1.31 -5.76
C ARG A 276 20.03 0.16 -5.38
N GLY A 277 20.36 0.53 -4.14
CA GLY A 277 20.25 1.89 -3.62
C GLY A 277 18.82 2.32 -3.30
N GLN A 278 17.88 1.38 -3.24
CA GLN A 278 16.48 1.67 -2.91
C GLN A 278 16.28 1.90 -1.41
N VAL A 279 17.05 1.19 -0.56
CA VAL A 279 17.01 1.38 0.90
C VAL A 279 17.46 2.79 1.25
N GLU A 280 18.59 3.24 0.70
CA GLU A 280 19.11 4.58 0.94
C GLU A 280 18.18 5.68 0.39
N LEU A 281 17.54 5.43 -0.76
CA LEU A 281 16.53 6.34 -1.30
C LEU A 281 15.32 6.47 -0.36
N PHE A 282 14.86 5.35 0.18
CA PHE A 282 13.77 5.31 1.14
C PHE A 282 14.14 6.04 2.45
N GLU A 283 15.30 5.76 3.01
CA GLU A 283 15.78 6.41 4.23
C GLU A 283 15.94 7.92 4.07
N ASP A 284 16.50 8.37 2.93
CA ASP A 284 16.61 9.80 2.63
C ASP A 284 15.23 10.47 2.56
N ALA A 285 14.25 9.81 1.91
CA ALA A 285 12.88 10.33 1.83
C ALA A 285 12.22 10.44 3.22
N ILE A 286 12.38 9.42 4.07
CA ILE A 286 11.83 9.41 5.44
C ILE A 286 12.54 10.43 6.33
N SER A 287 13.85 10.65 6.15
CA SER A 287 14.60 11.67 6.89
C SER A 287 14.05 13.08 6.66
N HIS A 288 13.59 13.40 5.44
CA HIS A 288 12.95 14.70 5.15
C HIS A 288 11.63 14.84 5.92
N VAL A 289 10.83 13.78 5.98
CA VAL A 289 9.58 13.76 6.78
C VAL A 289 9.87 13.95 8.26
N ALA A 290 10.85 13.22 8.79
CA ALA A 290 11.23 13.29 10.20
C ALA A 290 11.66 14.71 10.61
N LYS A 291 12.40 15.42 9.75
CA LYS A 291 12.76 16.83 10.00
C LYS A 291 11.52 17.73 10.12
N ALA A 292 10.58 17.60 9.17
CA ALA A 292 9.33 18.38 9.21
C ALA A 292 8.46 18.01 10.42
N GLN A 293 8.39 16.73 10.78
CA GLN A 293 7.66 16.26 11.97
C GLN A 293 8.28 16.78 13.28
N ASN A 294 9.60 16.71 13.42
CA ASN A 294 10.30 17.22 14.61
C ASN A 294 10.16 18.73 14.77
N SER A 295 9.95 19.45 13.66
CA SER A 295 9.64 20.89 13.67
C SER A 295 8.15 21.19 13.90
N GLY A 296 7.30 20.18 14.10
CA GLY A 296 5.85 20.35 14.31
C GLY A 296 5.06 20.77 13.07
N LEU A 297 5.67 20.76 11.88
CA LEU A 297 5.07 21.23 10.63
C LEU A 297 4.14 20.20 9.99
N ILE A 298 4.35 18.92 10.25
CA ILE A 298 3.55 17.80 9.72
C ILE A 298 3.36 16.73 10.79
N LYS A 299 2.26 15.98 10.72
CA LYS A 299 1.98 14.83 11.59
C LYS A 299 1.95 13.57 10.77
N SER A 300 2.76 12.56 11.12
CA SER A 300 2.67 11.22 10.57
C SER A 300 1.45 10.50 11.15
N VAL A 301 0.64 9.91 10.29
CA VAL A 301 -0.56 9.15 10.65
C VAL A 301 -0.68 7.90 9.76
N THR A 302 -1.33 6.86 10.25
CA THR A 302 -1.74 5.72 9.43
C THR A 302 -2.94 6.08 8.55
N GLN A 303 -3.27 5.26 7.55
CA GLN A 303 -4.48 5.48 6.75
C GLN A 303 -5.74 5.40 7.62
N ALA A 304 -5.81 4.44 8.55
CA ALA A 304 -6.96 4.31 9.46
C ALA A 304 -7.10 5.52 10.40
N ASP A 305 -5.99 6.02 10.95
CA ASP A 305 -6.04 7.21 11.80
C ASP A 305 -6.44 8.46 11.00
N TYR A 306 -5.95 8.58 9.77
CA TYR A 306 -6.37 9.62 8.86
C TYR A 306 -7.88 9.57 8.59
N CYS A 307 -8.44 8.39 8.31
CA CYS A 307 -9.87 8.22 8.10
C CYS A 307 -10.69 8.61 9.35
N LYS A 308 -10.22 8.24 10.54
CA LYS A 308 -10.88 8.64 11.79
C LYS A 308 -10.85 10.16 12.00
N GLU A 309 -9.72 10.83 11.71
CA GLU A 309 -9.60 12.29 11.80
C GLU A 309 -10.57 12.99 10.84
N ILE A 310 -10.68 12.52 9.58
CA ILE A 310 -11.60 13.09 8.58
C ILE A 310 -13.08 12.90 9.00
N ALA A 311 -13.45 11.71 9.50
CA ALA A 311 -14.80 11.44 9.96
C ALA A 311 -15.20 12.31 11.17
N GLN A 312 -14.26 12.56 12.10
CA GLN A 312 -14.50 13.44 13.25
C GLN A 312 -14.69 14.91 12.85
N GLN A 313 -13.93 15.40 11.88
CA GLN A 313 -14.07 16.78 11.41
C GLN A 313 -15.45 17.08 10.81
N ALA A 314 -16.05 16.11 10.10
CA ALA A 314 -17.39 16.26 9.54
C ALA A 314 -18.47 16.38 10.61
N SER A 315 -18.38 15.57 11.68
CA SER A 315 -19.37 15.60 12.77
C SER A 315 -19.35 16.92 13.55
N PHE A 316 -18.27 17.68 13.55
CA PHE A 316 -18.19 19.01 14.16
C PHE A 316 -18.68 20.13 13.23
N GLY A 317 -18.64 19.92 11.90
CA GLY A 317 -19.11 20.92 10.91
C GLY A 317 -20.64 20.97 10.76
N ASP A 318 -21.33 19.88 11.02
CA ASP A 318 -22.81 19.78 10.90
C ASP A 318 -23.56 20.41 12.11
N HIS A 319 -22.85 20.87 13.13
CA HIS A 319 -23.41 21.49 14.33
C HIS A 319 -23.17 23.01 14.42
N GLN A 320 -22.68 23.66 13.38
CA GLN A 320 -22.56 25.11 13.24
C GLN A 320 -23.48 25.63 12.15
#